data_6a7de07daa3549aecd4b990b205afe5b
#
_entry.id   6a7de07daa3549aecd4b990b205afe5b
#
_cell.length_a   1.000
_cell.length_b   1.000
_cell.length_c   1.000
_cell.angle_alpha   90.00
_cell.angle_beta   90.00
_cell.angle_gamma   90.00
#
_symmetry.space_group_name_H-M   'P 1'
#
loop_
_entity.id
_entity.type
_entity.pdbx_description
1 polymer ?
#
loop_
_entity_poly.entity_id
_entity_poly.type
_entity_poly.pdbx_seq_one_letter_code
_entity_poly.pdbx_strand_id
1 'polypeptide(L)' 'MADELTSHESALRRLPLPYSLALRLRDAGVAPEVVSEYVGVDEAALDGVYRIAEAKLSAAEQARTPATQ' A
#
# COMPACT_ATOMS: atom_id res chain seq x y z
N MET A 1 0.52 22.63 -1.85
CA MET A 1 0.07 22.48 -2.54
C MET A 1 -0.36 21.23 -2.84
N ALA A 2 -1.20 21.01 -3.54
CA ALA A 2 -1.75 19.78 -3.78
C ALA A 2 -0.78 18.82 -4.11
N ASP A 3 0.12 19.38 -4.62
CA ASP A 3 1.12 18.60 -4.95
C ASP A 3 1.77 18.13 -3.79
N GLU A 4 1.32 18.35 -2.68
CA GLU A 4 1.94 17.87 -1.61
C GLU A 4 1.81 16.44 -1.44
N LEU A 5 1.09 15.72 -2.20
CA LEU A 5 1.12 14.30 -2.14
C LEU A 5 2.51 13.82 -2.48
N THR A 6 3.10 13.06 -1.59
CA THR A 6 4.41 12.49 -1.83
C THR A 6 4.30 11.42 -2.90
N SER A 7 5.42 11.00 -3.43
CA SER A 7 5.43 9.88 -4.36
C SER A 7 4.82 8.65 -3.74
N HIS A 8 5.08 8.44 -2.46
CA HIS A 8 4.52 7.29 -1.74
C HIS A 8 3.00 7.37 -1.72
N GLU A 9 2.45 8.51 -1.38
CA GLU A 9 1.01 8.64 -1.29
C GLU A 9 0.36 8.51 -2.66
N SER A 10 0.96 9.09 -3.68
CA SER A 10 0.44 8.93 -5.03
C SER A 10 0.44 7.49 -5.47
N ALA A 11 1.52 6.76 -5.14
CA ALA A 11 1.61 5.37 -5.53
C ALA A 11 0.57 4.54 -4.79
N LEU A 12 0.34 4.84 -3.51
CA LEU A 12 -0.67 4.10 -2.75
C LEU A 12 -2.05 4.25 -3.39
N ARG A 13 -2.34 5.41 -3.92
CA ARG A 13 -3.65 5.64 -4.52
C ARG A 13 -3.85 4.87 -5.81
N ARG A 14 -2.77 4.37 -6.39
CA ARG A 14 -2.88 3.58 -7.61
C ARG A 14 -3.13 2.10 -7.34
N LEU A 15 -2.95 1.67 -6.09
CA LEU A 15 -3.12 0.27 -5.76
C LEU A 15 -4.60 -0.07 -5.62
N PRO A 16 -4.98 -1.32 -5.89
CA PRO A 16 -6.31 -1.76 -5.54
C PRO A 16 -6.56 -1.52 -4.05
N LEU A 17 -7.79 -1.24 -3.72
CA LEU A 17 -8.14 -0.81 -2.36
C LEU A 17 -7.65 -1.76 -1.27
N PRO A 18 -7.80 -3.08 -1.38
CA PRO A 18 -7.34 -3.93 -0.27
C PRO A 18 -5.86 -3.77 0.02
N TYR A 19 -5.05 -3.59 -1.01
CA TYR A 19 -3.61 -3.45 -0.81
C TYR A 19 -3.26 -2.10 -0.21
N SER A 20 -3.85 -1.03 -0.73
CA SER A 20 -3.54 0.29 -0.18
C SER A 20 -4.03 0.40 1.25
N LEU A 21 -5.21 -0.18 1.54
CA LEU A 21 -5.76 -0.14 2.89
C LEU A 21 -4.86 -0.90 3.85
N ALA A 22 -4.38 -2.08 3.45
CA ALA A 22 -3.52 -2.87 4.31
C ALA A 22 -2.25 -2.10 4.67
N LEU A 23 -1.64 -1.45 3.68
CA LEU A 23 -0.42 -0.70 3.93
C LEU A 23 -0.68 0.52 4.79
N ARG A 24 -1.78 1.23 4.57
CA ARG A 24 -2.09 2.41 5.35
C ARG A 24 -2.36 2.05 6.80
N LEU A 25 -3.09 0.97 7.05
CA LEU A 25 -3.39 0.56 8.40
C LEU A 25 -2.14 0.08 9.11
N ARG A 26 -1.28 -0.67 8.42
CA ARG A 26 -0.04 -1.13 9.01
C ARG A 26 0.83 0.05 9.40
N ASP A 27 0.94 1.03 8.51
CA ASP A 27 1.78 2.19 8.78
C ASP A 27 1.23 3.04 9.91
N ALA A 28 -0.07 2.97 10.15
CA ALA A 28 -0.68 3.69 11.26
C ALA A 28 -0.55 2.94 12.58
N GLY A 29 0.06 1.76 12.57
CA GLY A 29 0.26 1.02 13.80
C GLY A 29 -0.93 0.18 14.22
N VAL A 30 -1.85 -0.09 13.32
CA VAL A 30 -3.04 -0.86 13.63
C VAL A 30 -2.66 -2.33 13.81
N ALA A 31 -3.24 -2.97 14.81
CA ALA A 31 -2.91 -4.37 15.10
C ALA A 31 -3.28 -5.28 13.94
N PRO A 32 -2.49 -6.34 13.71
CA PRO A 32 -2.73 -7.21 12.55
C PRO A 32 -4.12 -7.81 12.51
N GLU A 33 -4.69 -8.19 13.65
CA GLU A 33 -6.01 -8.78 13.62
C GLU A 33 -7.06 -7.77 13.18
N VAL A 34 -6.84 -6.51 13.46
CA VAL A 34 -7.77 -5.47 13.01
C VAL A 34 -7.57 -5.22 11.53
N VAL A 35 -6.32 -5.21 11.08
CA VAL A 35 -6.04 -5.03 9.66
C VAL A 35 -6.71 -6.16 8.86
N SER A 36 -6.59 -7.39 9.35
CA SER A 36 -7.17 -8.52 8.65
C SER A 36 -8.69 -8.37 8.51
N GLU A 37 -9.33 -7.83 9.52
CA GLU A 37 -10.77 -7.61 9.45
C GLU A 37 -11.12 -6.58 8.40
N TYR A 38 -10.39 -5.48 8.36
CA TYR A 38 -10.69 -4.43 7.39
C TYR A 38 -10.39 -4.88 5.97
N VAL A 39 -9.33 -5.66 5.80
CA VAL A 39 -8.92 -6.08 4.47
C VAL A 39 -9.73 -7.30 4.01
N GLY A 40 -10.25 -8.06 4.95
CA GLY A 40 -11.08 -9.22 4.59
C GLY A 40 -10.29 -10.46 4.31
N VAL A 41 -9.14 -10.64 4.98
CA VAL A 41 -8.33 -11.85 4.83
C VAL A 41 -7.97 -12.36 6.21
N ASP A 42 -7.53 -13.60 6.27
CA ASP A 42 -7.08 -14.15 7.54
C ASP A 42 -5.81 -13.46 7.97
N GLU A 43 -5.65 -13.33 9.28
CA GLU A 43 -4.44 -12.72 9.80
C GLU A 43 -3.21 -13.45 9.31
N ALA A 44 -3.28 -14.77 9.18
CA ALA A 44 -2.16 -15.56 8.72
C ALA A 44 -1.78 -15.22 7.28
N ALA A 45 -2.71 -14.68 6.51
CA ALA A 45 -2.44 -14.33 5.12
C ALA A 45 -1.93 -12.91 4.95
N LEU A 46 -1.91 -12.14 6.05
CA LEU A 46 -1.52 -10.73 5.93
C LEU A 46 -0.10 -10.55 5.43
N ASP A 47 0.83 -11.41 5.85
CA ASP A 47 2.20 -11.28 5.40
C ASP A 47 2.26 -11.33 3.87
N GLY A 48 1.48 -12.24 3.27
CA GLY A 48 1.45 -12.32 1.82
C GLY A 48 0.82 -11.10 1.20
N VAL A 49 -0.22 -10.57 1.84
CA VAL A 49 -0.87 -9.35 1.35
C VAL A 49 0.12 -8.19 1.39
N TYR A 50 0.84 -8.03 2.51
CA TYR A 50 1.81 -6.95 2.61
C TYR A 50 2.90 -7.10 1.56
N ARG A 51 3.37 -8.32 1.33
CA ARG A 51 4.43 -8.54 0.37
C ARG A 51 3.99 -8.16 -1.04
N ILE A 52 2.77 -8.58 -1.40
CA ILE A 52 2.24 -8.25 -2.71
C ILE A 52 1.99 -6.74 -2.80
N ALA A 53 1.43 -6.17 -1.74
CA ALA A 53 1.13 -4.75 -1.74
C ALA A 53 2.40 -3.92 -1.88
N GLU A 54 3.46 -4.32 -1.18
CA GLU A 54 4.71 -3.58 -1.28
C GLU A 54 5.33 -3.71 -2.66
N ALA A 55 5.22 -4.88 -3.27
CA ALA A 55 5.73 -5.05 -4.62
C ALA A 55 4.96 -4.17 -5.59
N LYS A 56 3.63 -4.09 -5.43
CA LYS A 56 2.83 -3.24 -6.28
C LYS A 56 3.14 -1.77 -6.04
N LEU A 57 3.36 -1.40 -4.78
CA LEU A 57 3.68 -0.03 -4.44
C LEU A 57 5.01 0.37 -5.07
N SER A 58 6.00 -0.50 -4.97
CA SER A 58 7.29 -0.22 -5.54
C SER A 58 7.19 -0.05 -7.05
N ALA A 59 6.42 -0.93 -7.70
CA ALA A 59 6.23 -0.82 -9.14
C ALA A 59 5.51 0.48 -9.50
N ALA A 60 4.53 0.88 -8.70
CA ALA A 60 3.82 2.13 -8.96
C ALA A 60 4.73 3.34 -8.77
N GLU A 61 5.60 3.27 -7.76
CA GLU A 61 6.53 4.36 -7.54
C GLU A 61 7.52 4.45 -8.68
N GLN A 62 7.98 3.31 -9.17
CA GLN A 62 8.92 3.32 -10.28
C GLN A 62 8.25 3.79 -11.56
N ALA A 63 7.00 3.44 -11.74
CA ALA A 63 6.30 3.87 -12.93
C ALA A 63 6.11 5.37 -12.96
N ARG A 64 6.06 6.00 -11.79
CA ARG A 64 5.92 7.43 -11.79
C ARG A 64 7.21 8.13 -12.17
N THR A 65 8.32 7.50 -11.95
CA THR A 65 9.60 8.13 -12.20
C THR A 65 9.75 8.35 -13.68
N PRO A 66 9.95 9.54 -14.11
CA PRO A 66 10.08 9.82 -15.51
C PRO A 66 11.29 9.17 -15.96
N ALA A 67 11.13 8.63 -16.98
CA ALA A 67 12.19 7.94 -17.46
C ALA A 67 13.27 8.80 -17.79
N THR A 68 13.24 9.67 -17.74
CA THR A 68 14.18 10.42 -17.92
C THR A 68 15.25 10.02 -18.23
N GLN A 69 15.12 9.67 -18.30
CA GLN A 69 15.90 9.30 -18.40
C GLN A 69 16.02 8.98 -18.98
#